data_0e5fe5338056af3bad0d4c14fba78487
#
_entry.id   0e5fe5338056af3bad0d4c14fba78487
#
_cell.length_a   1.000
_cell.length_b   1.000
_cell.length_c   1.000
_cell.angle_alpha   90.00
_cell.angle_beta   90.00
_cell.angle_gamma   90.00
#
_symmetry.space_group_name_H-M   'P 1'
#
loop_
_entity.id
_entity.type
_entity.pdbx_description
1 polymer ?
#
loop_
_entity_poly.entity_id
_entity_poly.type
_entity_poly.pdbx_seq_one_letter_code
_entity_poly.pdbx_strand_id
1 'polypeptide(L)'
;KSNGPNPYPPEGLTINPTSPGDRPAASDGFFESMPVTESGTTTAPKSDFGTIVGSNPGTVAAGRGKATRGKRNAGGMPGMPGMPGQQHNVAGVAIGGSGLPSDARRPGVVREQLSRLSDGESRTKTDDLALGLIEREPVGGEQYNSIVENQFLAPTIEPLSTFSIDVDTASYSNIRRFLTAGQMPPPAAVRIEEMVNYFGYSYAQPKGKEPFAVNMETADCPWNPGHVLLRVGLKGKEIERKARPASNLVFLLDVSGSMADENKLPLLKTTMTMLIGELTENDRVTIVTYAGDAGLKLEPTSGDQKEKITQAINSLSAGGSTNGSAGIELAYQKAAEAFIKEGTNRIILATDGDLNVGVTSDEALVKMIKEKAAGGTFLTVLGFGEGNLKDGKLEQIADNGNGMYAYIDSVREGRKVMVEQLTGSLVTIAKDVKIQIEFNPAQIQSYRLLGYENRVMAAADFNNDKKDAGEIGAGHTVTALYELVTVDTNEKSKEPRPDVEPLKYQKAITAVVAEPKDPKALTDAATSGELLTLKLRYKEPDGVESRLIEFPLKEQRKQFNSASKDFQFAAAVASFGMILRGSQHRGSSNASAVAEIAAGALGEDANGLRAEFVDLVRRAEKLGIK
;
A
#
# COMPACT_ATOMS: atom_id res chain seq x y z
N LYS A 1 -72.35 0.25 2.31
CA LYS A 1 -72.64 1.69 2.06
C LYS A 1 -71.27 2.32 1.81
N SER A 2 -70.89 2.71 0.76
CA SER A 2 -71.10 3.27 -0.56
C SER A 2 -69.73 3.45 -1.20
N ASN A 3 -69.44 2.75 -2.23
CA ASN A 3 -69.45 3.11 -3.64
C ASN A 3 -68.56 4.29 -4.04
N GLY A 4 -67.48 4.02 -4.71
CA GLY A 4 -66.95 4.18 -6.00
C GLY A 4 -66.28 5.50 -6.35
N PRO A 5 -65.63 5.70 -7.50
CA PRO A 5 -65.18 4.72 -8.50
C PRO A 5 -63.71 4.96 -8.97
N ASN A 6 -63.15 3.93 -9.57
CA ASN A 6 -61.94 3.93 -10.38
C ASN A 6 -62.26 4.48 -11.80
N PRO A 7 -61.34 5.15 -12.47
CA PRO A 7 -61.28 5.02 -13.92
C PRO A 7 -59.87 4.77 -14.48
N TYR A 8 -59.64 3.59 -15.01
CA TYR A 8 -58.76 3.40 -16.18
C TYR A 8 -59.55 3.69 -17.46
N PRO A 9 -58.92 4.09 -18.53
CA PRO A 9 -59.24 3.65 -19.88
C PRO A 9 -58.04 3.11 -20.66
N PRO A 10 -58.26 2.58 -21.90
CA PRO A 10 -57.71 1.28 -22.29
C PRO A 10 -56.69 1.34 -23.46
N GLU A 11 -56.03 0.18 -23.61
CA GLU A 11 -55.57 -0.51 -24.80
C GLU A 11 -55.24 0.22 -26.11
N GLY A 12 -54.04 -0.08 -26.62
CA GLY A 12 -53.91 -0.66 -27.93
C GLY A 12 -53.33 0.22 -29.03
N LEU A 13 -52.12 -0.08 -29.44
CA LEU A 13 -51.78 -0.12 -30.88
C LEU A 13 -50.43 -0.84 -31.10
N THR A 14 -50.53 -2.07 -31.54
CA THR A 14 -49.53 -2.84 -32.27
C THR A 14 -49.25 -2.22 -33.62
N ILE A 15 -47.96 -2.03 -33.99
CA ILE A 15 -47.56 -1.93 -35.39
C ILE A 15 -46.27 -2.78 -35.57
N ASN A 16 -46.39 -3.73 -36.49
CA ASN A 16 -45.36 -4.64 -36.99
C ASN A 16 -44.48 -3.99 -38.08
N PRO A 17 -43.31 -4.58 -38.43
CA PRO A 17 -42.21 -3.92 -39.11
C PRO A 17 -42.28 -4.00 -40.64
N THR A 18 -41.76 -2.99 -41.31
CA THR A 18 -41.37 -3.08 -42.74
C THR A 18 -39.98 -2.48 -42.94
N SER A 19 -39.13 -3.24 -43.58
CA SER A 19 -37.81 -2.89 -44.14
C SER A 19 -37.97 -2.23 -45.53
N PRO A 20 -36.87 -1.94 -46.24
CA PRO A 20 -35.90 -0.86 -46.10
C PRO A 20 -35.88 0.08 -47.32
N GLY A 21 -35.36 1.25 -47.23
CA GLY A 21 -35.07 2.07 -48.40
C GLY A 21 -34.84 3.53 -48.08
N ASP A 22 -33.75 4.02 -48.63
CA ASP A 22 -33.38 5.40 -48.91
C ASP A 22 -32.63 6.21 -47.87
N ARG A 23 -31.34 6.30 -48.15
CA ARG A 23 -30.44 7.38 -47.71
C ARG A 23 -30.77 8.66 -48.50
N PRO A 24 -30.64 9.82 -47.93
CA PRO A 24 -30.10 10.97 -48.62
C PRO A 24 -28.71 11.37 -48.12
N ALA A 25 -28.03 11.99 -49.06
CA ALA A 25 -26.62 12.30 -49.17
C ALA A 25 -26.09 13.31 -48.14
N ALA A 26 -24.79 13.22 -47.97
CA ALA A 26 -23.92 14.15 -47.28
C ALA A 26 -24.04 15.59 -47.80
N SER A 27 -23.97 16.53 -46.88
CA SER A 27 -23.59 17.90 -47.18
C SER A 27 -22.23 18.19 -46.57
N ASP A 28 -21.25 18.45 -47.44
CA ASP A 28 -19.91 18.92 -47.18
C ASP A 28 -19.95 20.28 -46.44
N GLY A 29 -19.11 20.40 -45.44
CA GLY A 29 -18.86 21.64 -44.71
C GLY A 29 -17.41 21.78 -44.31
N PHE A 30 -16.61 22.31 -45.22
CA PHE A 30 -15.42 23.16 -45.05
C PHE A 30 -14.47 22.86 -43.89
N PHE A 31 -13.37 22.18 -44.20
CA PHE A 31 -12.09 22.38 -43.57
C PHE A 31 -11.25 23.34 -44.41
N GLU A 32 -11.05 24.53 -43.89
CA GLU A 32 -10.14 25.52 -44.45
C GLU A 32 -8.71 25.15 -44.01
N SER A 33 -7.89 24.71 -44.95
CA SER A 33 -6.47 24.49 -44.83
C SER A 33 -5.72 25.81 -44.95
N MET A 34 -4.97 26.20 -43.94
CA MET A 34 -3.97 27.25 -44.05
C MET A 34 -2.64 26.71 -44.63
N PRO A 35 -1.98 27.49 -45.47
CA PRO A 35 -0.83 27.01 -46.24
C PRO A 35 0.47 27.10 -45.45
N VAL A 36 1.28 26.08 -45.66
CA VAL A 36 2.70 26.04 -45.30
C VAL A 36 3.46 26.99 -46.22
N THR A 37 4.14 27.99 -45.66
CA THR A 37 5.15 28.78 -46.37
C THR A 37 6.53 28.34 -45.90
N GLU A 38 7.33 27.84 -46.83
CA GLU A 38 8.74 27.59 -46.71
C GLU A 38 9.57 28.89 -46.71
N SER A 39 10.75 28.75 -46.09
CA SER A 39 12.00 29.49 -46.30
C SER A 39 12.12 30.97 -45.91
N GLY A 40 12.98 31.15 -44.94
CA GLY A 40 13.58 32.44 -44.62
C GLY A 40 14.84 32.24 -43.77
N THR A 41 15.94 31.92 -44.42
CA THR A 41 17.31 32.02 -43.85
C THR A 41 17.59 33.42 -43.36
N THR A 42 17.82 33.57 -42.07
CA THR A 42 18.47 34.78 -41.52
C THR A 42 19.59 34.38 -40.58
N THR A 43 20.74 34.78 -41.01
CA THR A 43 22.04 34.74 -40.38
C THR A 43 22.04 35.41 -39.01
N ALA A 44 22.63 34.74 -38.03
CA ALA A 44 22.97 35.27 -36.72
C ALA A 44 24.19 36.19 -36.81
N PRO A 45 24.25 37.29 -36.05
CA PRO A 45 25.48 38.06 -35.91
C PRO A 45 26.40 37.41 -34.87
N LYS A 46 27.64 37.21 -35.26
CA LYS A 46 28.80 36.91 -34.40
C LYS A 46 29.10 38.13 -33.53
N SER A 47 29.16 37.94 -32.23
CA SER A 47 29.87 38.84 -31.33
C SER A 47 31.18 38.21 -30.91
N ASP A 48 32.24 38.80 -31.35
CA ASP A 48 33.62 38.59 -30.88
C ASP A 48 33.73 38.92 -29.40
N PHE A 49 34.29 38.02 -28.63
CA PHE A 49 34.99 38.36 -27.42
C PHE A 49 36.35 37.66 -27.38
N GLY A 50 37.34 38.54 -27.30
CA GLY A 50 38.74 38.27 -27.46
C GLY A 50 39.35 37.40 -26.37
N THR A 51 40.26 36.64 -26.85
CA THR A 51 41.30 35.92 -26.15
C THR A 51 42.20 36.88 -25.39
N ILE A 52 42.33 36.73 -24.08
CA ILE A 52 43.46 37.30 -23.33
C ILE A 52 44.31 36.15 -22.81
N VAL A 53 45.48 36.04 -23.42
CA VAL A 53 46.65 35.26 -22.97
C VAL A 53 47.44 36.11 -21.99
N GLY A 54 47.86 35.53 -20.87
CA GLY A 54 48.80 36.19 -19.95
C GLY A 54 49.03 35.29 -18.73
N SER A 55 49.91 34.40 -18.80
CA SER A 55 51.28 34.25 -18.27
C SER A 55 51.39 34.17 -16.75
N ASN A 56 51.72 32.96 -16.28
CA ASN A 56 52.51 32.67 -15.07
C ASN A 56 53.96 33.21 -15.28
N PRO A 57 54.80 33.46 -14.28
CA PRO A 57 55.12 32.59 -13.17
C PRO A 57 55.51 33.32 -11.83
N GLY A 58 55.62 32.55 -10.74
CA GLY A 58 56.20 33.09 -9.51
C GLY A 58 56.32 32.06 -8.39
N THR A 59 57.33 31.22 -8.46
CA THR A 59 57.89 30.42 -7.36
C THR A 59 58.57 31.27 -6.30
N VAL A 60 58.27 31.08 -5.00
CA VAL A 60 59.23 31.26 -3.87
C VAL A 60 58.70 30.39 -2.69
N ALA A 61 59.34 29.30 -2.39
CA ALA A 61 60.28 28.97 -1.32
C ALA A 61 59.72 28.92 0.11
N ALA A 62 59.72 27.72 0.59
CA ALA A 62 60.04 27.14 1.89
C ALA A 62 60.31 28.07 3.10
N GLY A 63 59.58 27.80 4.18
CA GLY A 63 59.91 28.24 5.53
C GLY A 63 59.58 27.18 6.55
N ARG A 64 60.58 26.37 6.92
CA ARG A 64 60.56 25.47 8.10
C ARG A 64 60.59 26.31 9.38
N GLY A 65 59.69 26.09 10.32
CA GLY A 65 59.74 26.59 11.68
C GLY A 65 59.49 25.43 12.69
N LYS A 66 60.52 25.15 13.43
CA LYS A 66 60.63 24.08 14.46
C LYS A 66 59.81 24.38 15.70
N ALA A 67 59.45 23.27 16.33
CA ALA A 67 58.91 23.05 17.65
C ALA A 67 59.43 23.95 18.78
N THR A 68 58.58 24.22 19.75
CA THR A 68 58.95 24.31 21.14
C THR A 68 57.87 23.75 22.06
N ARG A 69 58.35 22.88 22.92
CA ARG A 69 57.75 22.11 23.97
C ARG A 69 57.63 22.97 25.23
N GLY A 70 56.44 23.15 25.78
CA GLY A 70 56.21 23.82 27.06
C GLY A 70 55.47 22.92 28.01
N LYS A 71 56.19 22.35 28.99
CA LYS A 71 55.67 21.70 30.18
C LYS A 71 55.33 22.72 31.27
N ARG A 72 54.37 22.37 32.11
CA ARG A 72 54.15 22.66 33.57
C ARG A 72 52.70 23.04 33.84
N ASN A 73 52.02 22.71 34.91
CA ASN A 73 52.16 21.95 36.18
C ASN A 73 50.71 21.84 36.65
N ALA A 74 50.22 20.67 37.10
CA ALA A 74 50.18 20.14 38.46
C ALA A 74 49.46 21.03 39.51
N GLY A 75 48.38 20.50 40.04
CA GLY A 75 47.68 20.82 41.28
C GLY A 75 46.33 20.15 41.24
N GLY A 76 45.97 19.21 42.01
CA GLY A 76 46.28 18.69 43.33
C GLY A 76 45.01 18.66 44.15
N MET A 77 44.30 17.51 44.14
CA MET A 77 43.59 16.74 45.22
C MET A 77 42.72 17.46 46.26
N PRO A 78 41.77 16.83 47.02
CA PRO A 78 41.65 15.46 47.50
C PRO A 78 40.27 14.82 47.30
N GLY A 79 39.99 13.55 47.28
CA GLY A 79 40.27 12.42 48.09
C GLY A 79 39.14 11.96 48.99
N MET A 80 38.63 10.74 48.77
CA MET A 80 38.26 9.65 49.73
C MET A 80 36.94 8.97 49.46
N PRO A 81 36.69 7.72 49.94
CA PRO A 81 37.47 6.48 49.85
C PRO A 81 36.70 5.29 49.26
N GLY A 82 37.43 4.25 48.91
CA GLY A 82 36.87 3.00 48.45
C GLY A 82 36.42 2.05 49.55
N MET A 83 35.71 1.01 49.17
CA MET A 83 35.64 -0.28 49.85
C MET A 83 35.37 -1.43 48.87
N PRO A 84 35.61 -2.72 49.21
CA PRO A 84 36.41 -3.62 48.43
C PRO A 84 35.63 -4.73 47.70
N GLY A 85 36.33 -5.44 46.83
CA GLY A 85 35.79 -6.54 46.07
C GLY A 85 35.56 -7.81 46.90
N GLN A 86 34.64 -8.63 46.41
CA GLN A 86 34.62 -10.07 46.65
C GLN A 86 34.26 -10.83 45.40
N GLN A 87 35.21 -11.65 44.97
CA GLN A 87 34.97 -12.78 44.10
C GLN A 87 34.32 -13.89 44.91
N HIS A 88 33.25 -14.50 44.40
CA HIS A 88 32.92 -15.87 44.74
C HIS A 88 32.40 -16.63 43.53
N ASN A 89 33.17 -17.58 43.09
CA ASN A 89 32.73 -18.77 42.36
C ASN A 89 31.86 -19.62 43.27
N VAL A 90 30.69 -20.05 42.82
CA VAL A 90 30.11 -21.35 43.15
C VAL A 90 29.28 -21.90 41.99
N ALA A 91 29.52 -23.15 41.73
CA ALA A 91 28.87 -23.99 40.76
C ALA A 91 27.48 -24.46 41.24
N GLY A 92 26.59 -24.72 40.29
CA GLY A 92 25.74 -25.91 40.38
C GLY A 92 24.26 -25.70 40.60
N VAL A 93 23.57 -26.39 39.75
CA VAL A 93 22.25 -27.07 39.83
C VAL A 93 21.07 -26.40 39.16
N ALA A 94 20.65 -27.09 38.10
CA ALA A 94 19.41 -26.92 37.35
C ALA A 94 18.18 -27.29 38.18
N ILE A 95 17.06 -26.65 37.91
CA ILE A 95 15.72 -27.27 37.72
C ILE A 95 14.76 -26.24 37.09
N GLY A 96 14.23 -26.57 35.98
CA GLY A 96 12.86 -26.51 35.47
C GLY A 96 12.04 -25.21 35.57
N GLY A 97 11.78 -24.63 34.42
CA GLY A 97 10.76 -23.61 34.25
C GLY A 97 10.60 -23.30 32.77
N SER A 98 9.55 -23.85 32.17
CA SER A 98 9.17 -23.69 30.79
C SER A 98 8.83 -22.22 30.45
N GLY A 99 9.73 -21.57 29.73
CA GLY A 99 9.50 -20.34 29.05
C GLY A 99 10.27 -20.37 27.76
N LEU A 100 9.58 -20.39 26.63
CA LEU A 100 10.19 -20.31 25.31
C LEU A 100 10.92 -18.96 25.18
N PRO A 101 12.20 -18.95 24.81
CA PRO A 101 12.94 -17.70 24.64
C PRO A 101 12.41 -16.95 23.42
N SER A 102 12.22 -15.65 23.58
CA SER A 102 11.83 -14.69 22.53
C SER A 102 12.88 -14.53 21.40
N ASP A 103 13.96 -15.27 21.43
CA ASP A 103 15.08 -15.19 20.48
C ASP A 103 14.97 -16.15 19.27
N ALA A 104 13.90 -16.94 19.16
CA ALA A 104 13.69 -17.87 18.03
C ALA A 104 13.30 -17.19 16.69
N ARG A 105 13.30 -15.87 16.63
CA ARG A 105 12.97 -15.09 15.42
C ARG A 105 14.18 -14.42 14.75
N ARG A 106 15.39 -14.84 15.02
CA ARG A 106 16.56 -14.36 14.27
C ARG A 106 16.77 -15.28 13.05
N PRO A 107 16.89 -14.72 11.84
CA PRO A 107 17.10 -15.51 10.59
C PRO A 107 18.27 -16.51 10.66
N GLY A 108 19.29 -16.23 11.47
CA GLY A 108 20.43 -17.09 11.63
C GLY A 108 20.14 -18.44 12.29
N VAL A 109 19.15 -18.54 13.17
CA VAL A 109 18.83 -19.78 13.91
C VAL A 109 18.10 -20.79 13.01
N VAL A 110 17.23 -20.30 12.13
CA VAL A 110 16.53 -21.14 11.15
C VAL A 110 17.52 -21.71 10.12
N ARG A 111 18.51 -20.92 9.74
CA ARG A 111 19.57 -21.34 8.81
C ARG A 111 20.45 -22.47 9.39
N GLU A 112 20.75 -22.42 10.67
CA GLU A 112 21.56 -23.45 11.35
C GLU A 112 20.76 -24.74 11.56
N GLN A 113 19.46 -24.69 11.75
CA GLN A 113 18.60 -25.87 11.84
C GLN A 113 18.35 -26.54 10.47
N LEU A 114 18.18 -25.75 9.41
CA LEU A 114 18.01 -26.26 8.05
C LEU A 114 19.29 -26.86 7.48
N SER A 115 20.49 -26.32 7.82
CA SER A 115 21.76 -26.88 7.37
C SER A 115 22.04 -28.26 7.97
N ARG A 116 21.42 -28.60 9.10
CA ARG A 116 21.56 -29.94 9.74
C ARG A 116 20.63 -31.01 9.15
N LEU A 117 19.67 -30.60 8.32
CA LEU A 117 18.69 -31.50 7.68
C LEU A 117 19.02 -31.86 6.24
N SER A 118 20.07 -31.28 5.67
CA SER A 118 20.46 -31.51 4.28
C SER A 118 21.84 -32.14 4.17
N ASP A 119 21.95 -33.43 4.49
CA ASP A 119 23.10 -34.21 4.08
C ASP A 119 22.93 -34.62 2.61
N GLY A 120 23.70 -34.02 1.72
CA GLY A 120 24.09 -34.67 0.48
C GLY A 120 23.98 -33.93 -0.85
N GLU A 121 23.30 -32.80 -0.98
CA GLU A 121 23.30 -32.07 -2.25
C GLU A 121 23.76 -30.63 -2.10
N SER A 122 24.80 -30.28 -2.85
CA SER A 122 25.34 -28.92 -2.93
C SER A 122 24.33 -28.01 -3.65
N ARG A 123 23.43 -27.38 -2.90
CA ARG A 123 22.56 -26.31 -3.41
C ARG A 123 23.40 -25.09 -3.78
N THR A 124 23.10 -24.51 -4.92
CA THR A 124 23.73 -23.26 -5.33
C THR A 124 23.02 -22.06 -4.68
N LYS A 125 23.75 -20.97 -4.48
CA LYS A 125 23.19 -19.70 -3.98
C LYS A 125 21.98 -19.21 -4.80
N THR A 126 21.92 -19.63 -6.04
CA THR A 126 20.85 -19.33 -7.00
C THR A 126 19.57 -20.13 -6.69
N ASP A 127 19.73 -21.39 -6.24
CA ASP A 127 18.59 -22.24 -5.89
C ASP A 127 17.95 -21.78 -4.58
N ASP A 128 18.74 -21.33 -3.61
CA ASP A 128 18.26 -20.76 -2.34
C ASP A 128 17.56 -19.40 -2.54
N LEU A 129 18.01 -18.59 -3.51
CA LEU A 129 17.33 -17.37 -3.94
C LEU A 129 16.00 -17.67 -4.62
N ALA A 130 15.96 -18.71 -5.49
CA ALA A 130 14.75 -19.14 -6.18
C ALA A 130 13.69 -19.73 -5.23
N LEU A 131 14.12 -20.26 -4.07
CA LEU A 131 13.27 -20.78 -3.02
C LEU A 131 12.88 -19.72 -1.98
N GLY A 132 13.31 -18.45 -2.12
CA GLY A 132 13.06 -17.39 -1.14
C GLY A 132 13.77 -17.61 0.21
N LEU A 133 14.75 -18.51 0.28
CA LEU A 133 15.49 -18.86 1.50
C LEU A 133 16.68 -17.91 1.76
N ILE A 134 17.09 -17.13 0.76
CA ILE A 134 18.11 -16.08 0.92
C ILE A 134 17.42 -14.74 0.64
N GLU A 135 17.31 -13.91 1.67
CA GLU A 135 16.95 -12.50 1.48
C GLU A 135 18.02 -11.85 0.59
N ARG A 136 17.59 -11.22 -0.50
CA ARG A 136 18.49 -10.33 -1.24
C ARG A 136 18.82 -9.18 -0.32
N GLU A 137 20.11 -8.92 -0.11
CA GLU A 137 20.49 -7.73 0.63
C GLU A 137 19.90 -6.49 -0.05
N PRO A 138 19.28 -5.59 0.72
CA PRO A 138 18.70 -4.38 0.16
C PRO A 138 19.76 -3.60 -0.61
N VAL A 139 19.39 -3.07 -1.77
CA VAL A 139 20.26 -2.18 -2.53
C VAL A 139 20.41 -0.88 -1.73
N GLY A 140 21.61 -0.54 -1.32
CA GLY A 140 21.87 0.64 -0.49
C GLY A 140 21.42 0.45 0.97
N GLY A 141 20.81 1.47 1.54
CA GLY A 141 20.30 1.48 2.93
C GLY A 141 18.81 1.18 3.07
N GLU A 142 18.15 0.71 2.01
CA GLU A 142 16.70 0.44 2.00
C GLU A 142 16.33 -0.71 2.93
N GLN A 143 15.18 -0.61 3.59
CA GLN A 143 14.70 -1.61 4.55
C GLN A 143 13.22 -1.93 4.28
N TYR A 144 12.91 -3.22 4.21
CA TYR A 144 11.58 -3.78 4.03
C TYR A 144 11.30 -4.81 5.12
N ASN A 145 10.08 -4.84 5.62
CA ASN A 145 9.67 -5.82 6.63
C ASN A 145 9.49 -7.20 5.98
N SER A 146 9.97 -8.26 6.63
CA SER A 146 9.76 -9.62 6.16
C SER A 146 8.26 -9.98 6.15
N ILE A 147 7.82 -10.68 5.11
CA ILE A 147 6.44 -11.09 4.91
C ILE A 147 6.32 -12.60 5.18
N VAL A 148 5.34 -12.98 6.00
CA VAL A 148 4.96 -14.38 6.23
C VAL A 148 3.62 -14.59 5.54
N GLU A 149 3.59 -15.39 4.47
CA GLU A 149 2.38 -15.61 3.68
C GLU A 149 1.26 -16.29 4.46
N ASN A 150 0.02 -15.86 4.21
CA ASN A 150 -1.17 -16.53 4.71
C ASN A 150 -1.23 -17.97 4.20
N GLN A 151 -1.55 -18.90 5.09
CA GLN A 151 -1.72 -20.31 4.78
C GLN A 151 -3.20 -20.62 4.48
N PHE A 152 -3.46 -21.78 3.90
CA PHE A 152 -4.83 -22.29 3.78
C PHE A 152 -5.38 -22.66 5.16
N LEU A 153 -6.58 -22.18 5.46
CA LEU A 153 -7.32 -22.42 6.70
C LEU A 153 -8.60 -23.20 6.42
N ALA A 154 -8.93 -24.14 7.28
CA ALA A 154 -10.16 -24.92 7.16
C ALA A 154 -11.30 -24.25 7.93
N PRO A 155 -12.47 -23.95 7.31
CA PRO A 155 -13.60 -23.33 7.99
C PRO A 155 -14.16 -24.13 9.18
N THR A 156 -13.89 -25.41 9.24
CA THR A 156 -14.26 -26.28 10.38
C THR A 156 -13.45 -25.98 11.66
N ILE A 157 -12.31 -25.29 11.52
CA ILE A 157 -11.41 -24.89 12.62
C ILE A 157 -11.41 -23.37 12.76
N GLU A 158 -11.20 -22.66 11.65
CA GLU A 158 -11.14 -21.21 11.56
C GLU A 158 -12.21 -20.73 10.55
N PRO A 159 -13.48 -20.59 10.98
CA PRO A 159 -14.55 -20.21 10.05
C PRO A 159 -14.49 -18.75 9.60
N LEU A 160 -13.74 -17.91 10.32
CA LEU A 160 -13.74 -16.46 10.17
C LEU A 160 -12.38 -15.96 9.67
N SER A 161 -12.39 -15.18 8.59
CA SER A 161 -11.24 -14.38 8.15
C SER A 161 -11.54 -12.91 8.41
N THR A 162 -10.73 -12.27 9.24
CA THR A 162 -10.95 -10.87 9.65
C THR A 162 -9.71 -10.03 9.32
N PHE A 163 -9.91 -8.87 8.71
CA PHE A 163 -8.83 -7.95 8.36
C PHE A 163 -9.32 -6.50 8.26
N SER A 164 -8.39 -5.54 8.41
CA SER A 164 -8.68 -4.12 8.17
C SER A 164 -8.54 -3.79 6.69
N ILE A 165 -9.24 -2.73 6.27
CA ILE A 165 -9.24 -2.28 4.87
C ILE A 165 -8.12 -1.30 4.53
N ASP A 166 -7.29 -0.97 5.49
CA ASP A 166 -6.21 -0.02 5.30
C ASP A 166 -5.18 -0.58 4.33
N VAL A 167 -5.10 -0.02 3.13
CA VAL A 167 -4.25 -0.52 2.05
C VAL A 167 -3.48 0.63 1.42
N ASP A 168 -2.17 0.55 1.55
CA ASP A 168 -1.23 1.43 0.88
C ASP A 168 -1.03 1.04 -0.59
N THR A 169 -0.25 1.81 -1.33
CA THR A 169 0.05 1.55 -2.74
C THR A 169 1.54 1.64 -3.07
N ALA A 170 2.39 1.83 -2.08
CA ALA A 170 3.82 2.06 -2.24
C ALA A 170 4.56 0.87 -2.87
N SER A 171 4.14 -0.36 -2.58
CA SER A 171 4.78 -1.57 -3.09
C SER A 171 4.82 -1.63 -4.62
N TYR A 172 3.71 -1.26 -5.30
CA TYR A 172 3.69 -1.28 -6.76
C TYR A 172 4.68 -0.26 -7.38
N SER A 173 4.73 0.96 -6.85
CA SER A 173 5.66 2.00 -7.31
C SER A 173 7.12 1.59 -7.09
N ASN A 174 7.41 0.94 -5.96
CA ASN A 174 8.73 0.36 -5.68
C ASN A 174 9.09 -0.74 -6.69
N ILE A 175 8.17 -1.69 -6.94
CA ILE A 175 8.37 -2.75 -7.93
C ILE A 175 8.63 -2.16 -9.31
N ARG A 176 7.85 -1.15 -9.73
CA ARG A 176 8.03 -0.43 -10.99
C ARG A 176 9.42 0.17 -11.09
N ARG A 177 9.89 0.85 -10.05
CA ARG A 177 11.22 1.44 -9.97
C ARG A 177 12.31 0.38 -10.19
N PHE A 178 12.30 -0.71 -9.43
CA PHE A 178 13.27 -1.80 -9.56
C PHE A 178 13.29 -2.38 -10.97
N LEU A 179 12.14 -2.75 -11.51
CA LEU A 179 12.04 -3.37 -12.83
C LEU A 179 12.44 -2.39 -13.96
N THR A 180 12.17 -1.09 -13.79
CA THR A 180 12.57 -0.07 -14.75
C THR A 180 14.09 0.14 -14.73
N ALA A 181 14.72 0.04 -13.55
CA ALA A 181 16.17 0.05 -13.40
C ALA A 181 16.84 -1.28 -13.84
N GLY A 182 16.08 -2.24 -14.34
CA GLY A 182 16.62 -3.55 -14.74
C GLY A 182 17.02 -4.44 -13.55
N GLN A 183 16.43 -4.23 -12.40
CA GLN A 183 16.69 -4.98 -11.17
C GLN A 183 15.43 -5.70 -10.71
N MET A 184 15.63 -6.83 -10.04
CA MET A 184 14.53 -7.55 -9.39
C MET A 184 14.24 -6.94 -8.03
N PRO A 185 12.96 -6.67 -7.67
CA PRO A 185 12.62 -6.21 -6.35
C PRO A 185 12.95 -7.29 -5.30
N PRO A 186 13.35 -6.91 -4.08
CA PRO A 186 13.46 -7.88 -2.98
C PRO A 186 12.06 -8.43 -2.66
N PRO A 187 11.91 -9.73 -2.33
CA PRO A 187 10.61 -10.33 -2.02
C PRO A 187 9.83 -9.60 -0.93
N ALA A 188 10.52 -9.03 0.06
CA ALA A 188 9.94 -8.26 1.15
C ALA A 188 9.33 -6.91 0.70
N ALA A 189 9.69 -6.38 -0.48
CA ALA A 189 9.08 -5.18 -1.05
C ALA A 189 7.76 -5.47 -1.79
N VAL A 190 7.40 -6.76 -1.97
CA VAL A 190 6.25 -7.18 -2.79
C VAL A 190 5.06 -7.46 -1.88
N ARG A 191 4.19 -6.50 -1.69
CA ARG A 191 2.91 -6.63 -0.97
C ARG A 191 1.77 -6.78 -1.99
N ILE A 192 1.17 -7.98 -2.04
CA ILE A 192 0.20 -8.36 -3.09
C ILE A 192 -1.05 -7.49 -3.01
N GLU A 193 -1.55 -7.24 -1.81
CA GLU A 193 -2.69 -6.35 -1.55
C GLU A 193 -2.47 -4.95 -2.11
N GLU A 194 -1.29 -4.37 -1.91
CA GLU A 194 -0.96 -3.05 -2.41
C GLU A 194 -0.83 -3.03 -3.94
N MET A 195 -0.28 -4.10 -4.53
CA MET A 195 -0.23 -4.23 -5.99
C MET A 195 -1.63 -4.29 -6.59
N VAL A 196 -2.53 -5.09 -6.00
CA VAL A 196 -3.91 -5.23 -6.47
C VAL A 196 -4.67 -3.91 -6.31
N ASN A 197 -4.52 -3.24 -5.18
CA ASN A 197 -5.21 -1.99 -4.87
C ASN A 197 -4.58 -0.75 -5.52
N TYR A 198 -3.43 -0.90 -6.18
CA TYR A 198 -2.85 0.18 -6.99
C TYR A 198 -3.73 0.56 -8.18
N PHE A 199 -4.51 -0.37 -8.72
CA PHE A 199 -5.35 -0.21 -9.90
C PHE A 199 -6.80 0.11 -9.54
N GLY A 200 -7.42 0.96 -10.36
CA GLY A 200 -8.86 1.19 -10.28
C GLY A 200 -9.65 0.04 -10.91
N TYR A 201 -10.81 -0.28 -10.31
CA TYR A 201 -11.76 -1.27 -10.79
C TYR A 201 -13.15 -0.65 -10.94
N SER A 202 -13.90 -1.09 -11.95
CA SER A 202 -15.23 -0.58 -12.28
C SER A 202 -16.31 -1.19 -11.37
N TYR A 203 -16.24 -0.89 -10.07
CA TYR A 203 -17.24 -1.35 -9.11
C TYR A 203 -18.51 -0.50 -9.17
N ALA A 204 -19.65 -1.15 -8.97
CA ALA A 204 -20.93 -0.46 -8.87
C ALA A 204 -20.96 0.52 -7.68
N GLN A 205 -21.54 1.70 -7.89
CA GLN A 205 -21.75 2.69 -6.84
C GLN A 205 -22.77 2.19 -5.80
N PRO A 206 -22.69 2.63 -4.53
CA PRO A 206 -23.70 2.34 -3.54
C PRO A 206 -25.08 2.84 -3.98
N LYS A 207 -26.08 1.99 -3.79
CA LYS A 207 -27.50 2.34 -4.05
C LYS A 207 -28.17 2.57 -2.70
N GLY A 208 -28.50 3.82 -2.36
CA GLY A 208 -29.22 4.12 -1.14
C GLY A 208 -28.41 4.94 -0.11
N LYS A 209 -28.61 4.64 1.16
CA LYS A 209 -28.01 5.40 2.29
C LYS A 209 -26.64 4.88 2.72
N GLU A 210 -26.30 3.66 2.34
CA GLU A 210 -25.04 3.03 2.74
C GLU A 210 -23.84 3.78 2.15
N PRO A 211 -22.75 3.95 2.91
CA PRO A 211 -21.58 4.69 2.45
C PRO A 211 -20.75 3.91 1.42
N PHE A 212 -20.98 2.60 1.27
CA PHE A 212 -20.26 1.76 0.32
C PHE A 212 -21.12 0.65 -0.28
N ALA A 213 -20.67 0.14 -1.43
CA ALA A 213 -21.20 -1.05 -2.08
C ALA A 213 -20.18 -2.20 -2.02
N VAL A 214 -20.67 -3.42 -1.94
CA VAL A 214 -19.90 -4.66 -2.01
C VAL A 214 -20.11 -5.32 -3.37
N ASN A 215 -19.02 -5.70 -4.03
CA ASN A 215 -19.00 -6.39 -5.31
C ASN A 215 -18.21 -7.69 -5.14
N MET A 216 -18.87 -8.83 -5.21
CA MET A 216 -18.24 -10.15 -5.12
C MET A 216 -18.35 -10.89 -6.43
N GLU A 217 -17.28 -11.55 -6.86
CA GLU A 217 -17.25 -12.36 -8.07
C GLU A 217 -16.38 -13.60 -7.84
N THR A 218 -16.84 -14.77 -8.31
CA THR A 218 -16.12 -16.04 -8.24
C THR A 218 -15.88 -16.60 -9.63
N ALA A 219 -14.66 -17.12 -9.85
CA ALA A 219 -14.32 -17.84 -11.07
C ALA A 219 -13.25 -18.92 -10.79
N ASP A 220 -12.95 -19.75 -11.80
CA ASP A 220 -11.84 -20.70 -11.72
C ASP A 220 -10.53 -19.98 -11.39
N CYS A 221 -9.71 -20.58 -10.54
CA CYS A 221 -8.40 -20.04 -10.19
C CYS A 221 -7.41 -20.29 -11.35
N PRO A 222 -6.78 -19.26 -11.93
CA PRO A 222 -5.95 -19.43 -13.11
C PRO A 222 -4.62 -20.15 -12.85
N TRP A 223 -4.13 -20.16 -11.61
CA TRP A 223 -2.85 -20.81 -11.25
C TRP A 223 -3.01 -22.16 -10.56
N ASN A 224 -4.21 -22.53 -10.19
CA ASN A 224 -4.47 -23.80 -9.52
C ASN A 224 -5.79 -24.41 -10.01
N PRO A 225 -5.77 -25.27 -11.03
CA PRO A 225 -6.96 -25.94 -11.53
C PRO A 225 -7.67 -26.71 -10.42
N GLY A 226 -8.99 -26.52 -10.28
CA GLY A 226 -9.79 -27.10 -9.22
C GLY A 226 -10.10 -26.14 -8.07
N HIS A 227 -9.29 -25.11 -7.85
CA HIS A 227 -9.61 -24.06 -6.90
C HIS A 227 -10.53 -22.99 -7.51
N VAL A 228 -11.15 -22.22 -6.65
CA VAL A 228 -11.99 -21.06 -6.99
C VAL A 228 -11.28 -19.80 -6.50
N LEU A 229 -11.19 -18.79 -7.33
CA LEU A 229 -10.76 -17.46 -6.92
C LEU A 229 -11.99 -16.61 -6.63
N LEU A 230 -12.02 -15.98 -5.47
CA LEU A 230 -13.04 -15.01 -5.06
C LEU A 230 -12.39 -13.62 -5.06
N ARG A 231 -13.02 -12.67 -5.75
CA ARG A 231 -12.72 -11.24 -5.61
C ARG A 231 -13.80 -10.57 -4.77
N VAL A 232 -13.38 -9.87 -3.74
CA VAL A 232 -14.20 -8.98 -2.91
C VAL A 232 -13.79 -7.55 -3.22
N GLY A 233 -14.71 -6.75 -3.74
CA GLY A 233 -14.51 -5.34 -4.03
C GLY A 233 -15.43 -4.47 -3.20
N LEU A 234 -14.89 -3.47 -2.52
CA LEU A 234 -15.63 -2.39 -1.88
C LEU A 234 -15.53 -1.13 -2.72
N LYS A 235 -16.63 -0.38 -2.81
CA LYS A 235 -16.67 0.94 -3.46
C LYS A 235 -17.29 1.94 -2.52
N GLY A 236 -16.53 2.95 -2.12
CA GLY A 236 -17.01 4.09 -1.36
C GLY A 236 -17.88 5.00 -2.23
N LYS A 237 -18.90 5.62 -1.62
CA LYS A 237 -19.76 6.60 -2.27
C LYS A 237 -18.93 7.77 -2.79
N GLU A 238 -19.13 8.13 -4.06
CA GLU A 238 -18.54 9.33 -4.64
C GLU A 238 -19.24 10.59 -4.14
N ILE A 239 -18.45 11.63 -3.89
CA ILE A 239 -18.94 12.95 -3.50
C ILE A 239 -18.52 13.95 -4.57
N GLU A 240 -19.45 14.79 -5.01
CA GLU A 240 -19.14 15.84 -5.97
C GLU A 240 -18.07 16.78 -5.38
N ARG A 241 -17.11 17.20 -6.21
CA ARG A 241 -16.01 18.10 -5.79
C ARG A 241 -16.48 19.36 -5.08
N LYS A 242 -17.64 19.91 -5.49
CA LYS A 242 -18.24 21.11 -4.90
C LYS A 242 -18.82 20.88 -3.51
N ALA A 243 -19.15 19.63 -3.17
CA ALA A 243 -19.69 19.25 -1.87
C ALA A 243 -18.57 18.79 -0.89
N ARG A 244 -17.32 18.86 -1.31
CA ARG A 244 -16.16 18.49 -0.49
C ARG A 244 -16.01 19.46 0.69
N PRO A 245 -15.85 18.97 1.92
CA PRO A 245 -15.49 19.80 3.06
C PRO A 245 -14.18 20.57 2.82
N ALA A 246 -14.03 21.68 3.49
CA ALA A 246 -12.78 22.45 3.49
C ALA A 246 -11.63 21.63 4.07
N SER A 247 -10.42 21.82 3.54
CA SER A 247 -9.25 21.08 3.98
C SER A 247 -8.18 22.02 4.56
N ASN A 248 -7.65 21.62 5.71
CA ASN A 248 -6.47 22.20 6.33
C ASN A 248 -5.28 21.25 6.05
N LEU A 249 -4.43 21.60 5.11
CA LEU A 249 -3.30 20.81 4.64
C LEU A 249 -1.99 21.41 5.16
N VAL A 250 -1.29 20.67 6.00
CA VAL A 250 0.03 21.05 6.50
C VAL A 250 1.07 20.17 5.83
N PHE A 251 1.84 20.75 4.91
CA PHE A 251 2.98 20.06 4.30
C PHE A 251 4.17 20.11 5.24
N LEU A 252 4.66 18.93 5.61
CA LEU A 252 5.89 18.76 6.38
C LEU A 252 6.94 18.17 5.47
N LEU A 253 7.89 19.00 5.04
CA LEU A 253 8.78 18.71 3.93
C LEU A 253 10.21 18.52 4.41
N ASP A 254 10.78 17.38 4.07
CA ASP A 254 12.20 17.16 4.15
C ASP A 254 12.92 18.04 3.12
N VAL A 255 13.83 18.87 3.60
CA VAL A 255 14.70 19.69 2.76
C VAL A 255 16.17 19.44 3.11
N SER A 256 16.50 18.30 3.71
CA SER A 256 17.88 17.88 3.99
C SER A 256 18.71 17.76 2.69
N GLY A 257 20.02 17.69 2.85
CA GLY A 257 20.95 17.62 1.71
C GLY A 257 20.69 16.41 0.80
N SER A 258 20.21 15.30 1.35
CA SER A 258 19.86 14.09 0.59
C SER A 258 18.69 14.28 -0.39
N MET A 259 17.84 15.29 -0.16
CA MET A 259 16.69 15.62 -1.01
C MET A 259 17.04 16.38 -2.30
N ALA A 260 18.32 16.60 -2.60
CA ALA A 260 18.76 17.42 -3.75
C ALA A 260 18.50 16.77 -5.12
N ASP A 261 18.41 15.45 -5.21
CA ASP A 261 18.27 14.71 -6.46
C ASP A 261 16.95 15.03 -7.18
N GLU A 262 16.94 14.89 -8.52
CA GLU A 262 15.78 15.23 -9.37
C GLU A 262 14.52 14.44 -9.03
N ASN A 263 14.67 13.18 -8.58
CA ASN A 263 13.58 12.29 -8.17
C ASN A 263 13.13 12.51 -6.70
N LYS A 264 13.59 13.58 -6.03
CA LYS A 264 13.26 13.92 -4.65
C LYS A 264 12.63 15.32 -4.56
N LEU A 265 13.30 16.33 -4.02
CA LEU A 265 12.71 17.67 -3.83
C LEU A 265 12.21 18.33 -5.14
N PRO A 266 12.89 18.23 -6.29
CA PRO A 266 12.36 18.75 -7.56
C PRO A 266 11.04 18.05 -7.97
N LEU A 267 10.97 16.71 -7.87
CA LEU A 267 9.76 15.94 -8.13
C LEU A 267 8.64 16.31 -7.14
N LEU A 268 8.94 16.43 -5.85
CA LEU A 268 8.01 16.85 -4.81
C LEU A 268 7.40 18.23 -5.13
N LYS A 269 8.21 19.24 -5.50
CA LYS A 269 7.71 20.56 -5.89
C LYS A 269 6.74 20.49 -7.05
N THR A 270 7.05 19.69 -8.07
CA THR A 270 6.20 19.50 -9.23
C THR A 270 4.85 18.91 -8.82
N THR A 271 4.86 17.86 -8.01
CA THR A 271 3.63 17.16 -7.58
C THR A 271 2.80 18.01 -6.63
N MET A 272 3.42 18.76 -5.70
CA MET A 272 2.71 19.72 -4.85
C MET A 272 2.00 20.80 -5.68
N THR A 273 2.65 21.33 -6.71
CA THR A 273 2.06 22.35 -7.58
C THR A 273 0.80 21.82 -8.28
N MET A 274 0.75 20.54 -8.64
CA MET A 274 -0.45 19.92 -9.19
C MET A 274 -1.60 19.91 -8.18
N LEU A 275 -1.35 19.52 -6.91
CA LEU A 275 -2.37 19.53 -5.86
C LEU A 275 -2.88 20.95 -5.58
N ILE A 276 -1.98 21.94 -5.52
CA ILE A 276 -2.36 23.34 -5.29
C ILE A 276 -3.32 23.83 -6.38
N GLY A 277 -3.19 23.35 -7.62
CA GLY A 277 -4.13 23.62 -8.70
C GLY A 277 -5.59 23.27 -8.38
N GLU A 278 -5.82 22.24 -7.56
CA GLU A 278 -7.15 21.69 -7.22
C GLU A 278 -7.78 22.33 -5.97
N LEU A 279 -7.04 23.15 -5.21
CA LEU A 279 -7.53 23.79 -3.99
C LEU A 279 -8.45 24.97 -4.28
N THR A 280 -9.30 25.31 -3.30
CA THR A 280 -10.28 26.39 -3.34
C THR A 280 -10.01 27.42 -2.23
N GLU A 281 -10.77 28.51 -2.19
CA GLU A 281 -10.69 29.53 -1.15
C GLU A 281 -11.04 29.00 0.25
N ASN A 282 -11.76 27.89 0.34
CA ASN A 282 -12.12 27.26 1.61
C ASN A 282 -10.98 26.43 2.20
N ASP A 283 -10.02 26.02 1.39
CA ASP A 283 -8.88 25.23 1.81
C ASP A 283 -7.77 26.11 2.41
N ARG A 284 -6.95 25.54 3.28
CA ARG A 284 -5.78 26.20 3.87
C ARG A 284 -4.53 25.36 3.65
N VAL A 285 -3.44 26.03 3.33
CA VAL A 285 -2.13 25.42 3.12
C VAL A 285 -1.13 26.06 4.07
N THR A 286 -0.43 25.20 4.81
CA THR A 286 0.73 25.56 5.63
C THR A 286 1.92 24.77 5.16
N ILE A 287 3.12 25.35 5.14
CA ILE A 287 4.35 24.63 4.78
C ILE A 287 5.33 24.73 5.94
N VAL A 288 5.68 23.60 6.49
CA VAL A 288 6.73 23.39 7.48
C VAL A 288 7.85 22.63 6.80
N THR A 289 9.08 23.05 7.01
CA THR A 289 10.28 22.35 6.51
C THR A 289 11.09 21.84 7.68
N TYR A 290 11.80 20.75 7.47
CA TYR A 290 12.81 20.29 8.41
C TYR A 290 14.08 19.85 7.67
N ALA A 291 15.20 20.18 8.31
CA ALA A 291 16.54 19.76 7.95
C ALA A 291 17.40 19.83 9.23
N GLY A 292 18.42 20.68 9.31
CA GLY A 292 19.15 20.96 10.56
C GLY A 292 18.26 21.53 11.65
N ASP A 293 17.32 22.39 11.27
CA ASP A 293 16.28 22.98 12.12
C ASP A 293 14.91 22.85 11.49
N ALA A 294 13.86 22.82 12.31
CA ALA A 294 12.48 22.92 11.84
C ALA A 294 12.11 24.40 11.61
N GLY A 295 11.44 24.69 10.50
CA GLY A 295 11.06 26.04 10.15
C GLY A 295 9.70 26.15 9.49
N LEU A 296 8.95 27.22 9.86
CA LEU A 296 7.71 27.57 9.18
C LEU A 296 8.04 28.36 7.91
N LYS A 297 7.74 27.78 6.76
CA LYS A 297 8.01 28.37 5.45
C LYS A 297 6.84 29.16 4.88
N LEU A 298 5.63 28.72 5.19
CA LEU A 298 4.38 29.37 4.81
C LEU A 298 3.37 29.25 5.93
N GLU A 299 2.91 30.37 6.45
CA GLU A 299 1.78 30.44 7.41
C GLU A 299 0.47 29.94 6.75
N PRO A 300 -0.55 29.56 7.54
CA PRO A 300 -1.84 29.14 7.00
C PRO A 300 -2.36 30.14 5.95
N THR A 301 -2.38 29.70 4.70
CA THR A 301 -2.71 30.53 3.54
C THR A 301 -3.88 29.89 2.80
N SER A 302 -4.87 30.70 2.39
CA SER A 302 -6.03 30.23 1.62
C SER A 302 -5.60 29.62 0.29
N GLY A 303 -6.28 28.51 -0.10
CA GLY A 303 -5.92 27.72 -1.29
C GLY A 303 -6.12 28.43 -2.62
N ASP A 304 -6.84 29.55 -2.66
CA ASP A 304 -6.96 30.41 -3.83
C ASP A 304 -5.73 31.31 -4.05
N GLN A 305 -4.89 31.52 -3.02
CA GLN A 305 -3.63 32.28 -3.14
C GLN A 305 -2.52 31.41 -3.78
N LYS A 306 -2.81 30.86 -4.94
CA LYS A 306 -1.96 29.84 -5.62
C LYS A 306 -0.57 30.34 -5.92
N GLU A 307 -0.44 31.60 -6.35
CA GLU A 307 0.85 32.22 -6.65
C GLU A 307 1.75 32.31 -5.41
N LYS A 308 1.18 32.73 -4.26
CA LYS A 308 1.91 32.83 -3.00
C LYS A 308 2.38 31.46 -2.51
N ILE A 309 1.50 30.45 -2.59
CA ILE A 309 1.82 29.08 -2.19
C ILE A 309 2.90 28.50 -3.12
N THR A 310 2.73 28.66 -4.44
CA THR A 310 3.70 28.19 -5.44
C THR A 310 5.07 28.86 -5.30
N GLN A 311 5.11 30.17 -4.98
CA GLN A 311 6.37 30.87 -4.69
C GLN A 311 7.06 30.28 -3.46
N ALA A 312 6.32 29.99 -2.39
CA ALA A 312 6.89 29.34 -1.21
C ALA A 312 7.48 27.97 -1.54
N ILE A 313 6.77 27.13 -2.32
CA ILE A 313 7.24 25.82 -2.79
C ILE A 313 8.52 25.98 -3.64
N ASN A 314 8.53 26.90 -4.62
CA ASN A 314 9.68 27.11 -5.50
C ASN A 314 10.91 27.63 -4.77
N SER A 315 10.73 28.35 -3.67
CA SER A 315 11.82 28.89 -2.85
C SER A 315 12.49 27.83 -1.94
N LEU A 316 11.97 26.61 -1.88
CA LEU A 316 12.60 25.51 -1.13
C LEU A 316 13.94 25.13 -1.78
N SER A 317 14.91 24.79 -1.00
CA SER A 317 16.22 24.29 -1.45
C SER A 317 16.70 23.20 -0.51
N ALA A 318 17.29 22.16 -1.08
CA ALA A 318 17.87 21.08 -0.28
C ALA A 318 19.17 21.55 0.40
N GLY A 319 19.35 21.20 1.68
CA GLY A 319 20.56 21.49 2.45
C GLY A 319 20.39 21.20 3.95
N GLY A 320 21.50 21.06 4.67
CA GLY A 320 21.51 20.75 6.10
C GLY A 320 21.41 19.26 6.43
N SER A 321 21.37 18.96 7.74
CA SER A 321 21.19 17.62 8.29
C SER A 321 19.70 17.34 8.56
N THR A 322 19.35 16.09 8.91
CA THR A 322 17.94 15.70 9.14
C THR A 322 17.61 15.71 10.63
N ASN A 323 16.61 16.51 11.03
CA ASN A 323 16.00 16.49 12.37
C ASN A 323 14.46 16.51 12.23
N GLY A 324 13.85 15.33 12.15
CA GLY A 324 12.44 15.18 11.85
C GLY A 324 11.50 15.45 13.02
N SER A 325 11.90 15.22 14.29
CA SER A 325 10.98 15.29 15.45
C SER A 325 10.42 16.70 15.67
N ALA A 326 11.28 17.71 15.66
CA ALA A 326 10.86 19.11 15.81
C ALA A 326 9.94 19.57 14.66
N GLY A 327 10.17 19.05 13.44
CA GLY A 327 9.31 19.29 12.29
C GLY A 327 7.91 18.74 12.47
N ILE A 328 7.80 17.49 12.96
CA ILE A 328 6.51 16.83 13.21
C ILE A 328 5.73 17.57 14.31
N GLU A 329 6.39 17.93 15.42
CA GLU A 329 5.73 18.70 16.50
C GLU A 329 5.21 20.04 15.99
N LEU A 330 6.03 20.79 15.23
CA LEU A 330 5.64 22.06 14.65
C LEU A 330 4.48 21.90 13.65
N ALA A 331 4.51 20.85 12.81
CA ALA A 331 3.43 20.57 11.87
C ALA A 331 2.10 20.31 12.59
N TYR A 332 2.10 19.49 13.65
CA TYR A 332 0.90 19.26 14.45
C TYR A 332 0.43 20.50 15.21
N GLN A 333 1.35 21.33 15.69
CA GLN A 333 1.01 22.61 16.30
C GLN A 333 0.29 23.50 15.27
N LYS A 334 0.84 23.65 14.07
CA LYS A 334 0.24 24.48 13.01
C LYS A 334 -1.09 23.90 12.49
N ALA A 335 -1.20 22.57 12.42
CA ALA A 335 -2.47 21.92 12.10
C ALA A 335 -3.56 22.23 13.14
N ALA A 336 -3.21 22.27 14.42
CA ALA A 336 -4.13 22.62 15.49
C ALA A 336 -4.53 24.11 15.49
N GLU A 337 -3.58 25.02 15.19
CA GLU A 337 -3.84 26.47 15.08
C GLU A 337 -4.83 26.79 13.94
N ALA A 338 -4.78 26.05 12.83
CA ALA A 338 -5.62 26.24 11.66
C ALA A 338 -6.76 25.20 11.55
N PHE A 339 -7.07 24.47 12.61
CA PHE A 339 -8.01 23.36 12.62
C PHE A 339 -9.40 23.75 12.09
N ILE A 340 -9.94 22.97 11.19
CA ILE A 340 -11.29 23.14 10.62
C ILE A 340 -12.20 22.06 11.21
N LYS A 341 -13.15 22.45 12.05
CA LYS A 341 -13.97 21.53 12.84
C LYS A 341 -14.79 20.54 12.02
N GLU A 342 -15.37 20.96 10.91
CA GLU A 342 -16.18 20.12 10.02
C GLU A 342 -15.46 19.88 8.68
N GLY A 343 -14.14 19.99 8.70
CA GLY A 343 -13.27 19.84 7.55
C GLY A 343 -12.26 18.70 7.73
N THR A 344 -11.45 18.53 6.74
CA THR A 344 -10.34 17.58 6.78
C THR A 344 -9.08 18.27 7.27
N ASN A 345 -8.46 17.75 8.33
CA ASN A 345 -7.20 18.24 8.86
C ASN A 345 -6.12 17.18 8.64
N ARG A 346 -5.13 17.49 7.80
CA ARG A 346 -4.14 16.50 7.35
C ARG A 346 -2.74 17.09 7.28
N ILE A 347 -1.79 16.36 7.85
CA ILE A 347 -0.37 16.57 7.62
C ILE A 347 0.06 15.66 6.46
N ILE A 348 0.86 16.20 5.56
CA ILE A 348 1.46 15.48 4.44
C ILE A 348 2.97 15.54 4.62
N LEU A 349 3.53 14.46 5.16
CA LEU A 349 4.97 14.31 5.34
C LEU A 349 5.59 13.82 4.04
N ALA A 350 6.59 14.54 3.53
CA ALA A 350 7.38 14.12 2.37
C ALA A 350 8.85 13.96 2.76
N THR A 351 9.43 12.79 2.50
CA THR A 351 10.80 12.43 2.91
C THR A 351 11.44 11.42 1.94
N ASP A 352 12.76 11.32 1.93
CA ASP A 352 13.48 10.26 1.21
C ASP A 352 13.76 9.00 2.08
N GLY A 353 13.13 8.91 3.23
CA GLY A 353 13.19 7.75 4.12
C GLY A 353 14.06 7.93 5.35
N ASP A 354 14.96 8.91 5.38
CA ASP A 354 15.80 9.17 6.55
C ASP A 354 15.08 10.11 7.55
N LEU A 355 13.96 9.65 8.07
CA LEU A 355 13.28 10.34 9.16
C LEU A 355 14.07 10.09 10.47
N ASN A 356 15.20 10.78 10.61
CA ASN A 356 15.98 10.75 11.83
C ASN A 356 15.30 11.61 12.89
N VAL A 357 14.71 10.96 13.87
CA VAL A 357 13.87 11.62 14.90
C VAL A 357 14.67 12.20 16.06
N GLY A 358 15.97 12.30 15.95
CA GLY A 358 16.81 12.94 16.97
C GLY A 358 16.78 12.18 18.30
N VAL A 359 16.46 12.87 19.39
CA VAL A 359 16.46 12.31 20.77
C VAL A 359 15.21 11.47 21.08
N THR A 360 14.19 11.48 20.23
CA THR A 360 12.91 10.79 20.45
C THR A 360 13.00 9.36 19.90
N SER A 361 12.62 8.37 20.70
CA SER A 361 12.52 6.99 20.20
C SER A 361 11.38 6.84 19.18
N ASP A 362 11.50 5.89 18.26
CA ASP A 362 10.44 5.60 17.28
C ASP A 362 9.09 5.31 17.97
N GLU A 363 9.11 4.64 19.12
CA GLU A 363 7.90 4.36 19.92
C GLU A 363 7.23 5.63 20.46
N ALA A 364 8.03 6.60 20.95
CA ALA A 364 7.50 7.87 21.45
C ALA A 364 6.89 8.70 20.30
N LEU A 365 7.51 8.67 19.12
CA LEU A 365 6.98 9.30 17.91
C LEU A 365 5.65 8.68 17.49
N VAL A 366 5.57 7.38 17.36
CA VAL A 366 4.35 6.64 17.00
C VAL A 366 3.23 6.92 18.00
N LYS A 367 3.54 6.93 19.30
CA LYS A 367 2.56 7.27 20.34
C LYS A 367 2.01 8.69 20.18
N MET A 368 2.87 9.67 19.96
CA MET A 368 2.46 11.06 19.73
C MET A 368 1.57 11.18 18.48
N ILE A 369 1.95 10.56 17.37
CA ILE A 369 1.18 10.57 16.13
C ILE A 369 -0.21 9.99 16.37
N LYS A 370 -0.30 8.84 17.04
CA LYS A 370 -1.57 8.19 17.37
C LYS A 370 -2.49 9.05 18.23
N GLU A 371 -1.94 9.72 19.25
CA GLU A 371 -2.69 10.64 20.11
C GLU A 371 -3.23 11.83 19.30
N LYS A 372 -2.47 12.35 18.36
CA LYS A 372 -2.87 13.47 17.48
C LYS A 372 -3.89 13.06 16.44
N ALA A 373 -3.74 11.87 15.84
CA ALA A 373 -4.71 11.30 14.91
C ALA A 373 -6.08 11.11 15.58
N ALA A 374 -6.11 10.61 16.82
CA ALA A 374 -7.33 10.53 17.62
C ALA A 374 -8.00 11.90 17.84
N GLY A 375 -7.24 13.01 17.78
CA GLY A 375 -7.73 14.39 17.79
C GLY A 375 -8.28 14.90 16.46
N GLY A 376 -8.30 14.08 15.41
CA GLY A 376 -8.84 14.43 14.08
C GLY A 376 -7.84 15.09 13.13
N THR A 377 -6.53 15.03 13.43
CA THR A 377 -5.46 15.46 12.50
C THR A 377 -4.70 14.25 11.99
N PHE A 378 -4.92 13.87 10.73
CA PHE A 378 -4.37 12.69 10.10
C PHE A 378 -2.98 12.95 9.48
N LEU A 379 -2.17 11.89 9.33
CA LEU A 379 -0.82 12.00 8.79
C LEU A 379 -0.64 11.07 7.60
N THR A 380 -0.52 11.64 6.40
CA THR A 380 -0.12 10.94 5.18
C THR A 380 1.37 11.02 4.99
N VAL A 381 2.01 9.94 4.55
CA VAL A 381 3.44 9.86 4.30
C VAL A 381 3.72 9.62 2.83
N LEU A 382 4.60 10.43 2.25
CA LEU A 382 5.05 10.32 0.86
C LEU A 382 6.55 10.08 0.83
N GLY A 383 6.94 8.90 0.36
CA GLY A 383 8.33 8.52 0.14
C GLY A 383 8.84 8.96 -1.23
N PHE A 384 10.08 9.40 -1.30
CA PHE A 384 10.75 9.84 -2.52
C PHE A 384 12.17 9.25 -2.62
N GLY A 385 12.71 9.16 -3.84
CA GLY A 385 14.11 8.83 -4.08
C GLY A 385 14.47 7.36 -3.83
N GLU A 386 15.76 7.06 -3.89
CA GLU A 386 16.31 5.71 -3.85
C GLU A 386 17.43 5.60 -2.81
N GLY A 387 17.73 4.37 -2.37
CA GLY A 387 18.94 4.03 -1.62
C GLY A 387 18.85 4.22 -0.11
N ASN A 388 17.83 4.92 0.42
CA ASN A 388 17.68 5.16 1.87
C ASN A 388 16.23 4.95 2.38
N LEU A 389 15.36 4.40 1.56
CA LEU A 389 13.95 4.22 1.89
C LEU A 389 13.78 3.26 3.07
N LYS A 390 13.13 3.71 4.14
CA LYS A 390 12.75 2.93 5.32
C LYS A 390 11.27 2.57 5.23
N ASP A 391 10.93 1.77 4.22
CA ASP A 391 9.56 1.48 3.80
C ASP A 391 8.66 1.07 4.97
N GLY A 392 9.04 0.05 5.74
CA GLY A 392 8.24 -0.41 6.87
C GLY A 392 8.07 0.62 8.00
N LYS A 393 9.03 1.57 8.19
CA LYS A 393 8.89 2.64 9.17
C LYS A 393 7.92 3.71 8.68
N LEU A 394 7.99 4.08 7.41
CA LEU A 394 7.10 5.07 6.81
C LEU A 394 5.64 4.58 6.76
N GLU A 395 5.43 3.30 6.43
CA GLU A 395 4.15 2.62 6.53
C GLU A 395 3.60 2.67 7.96
N GLN A 396 4.39 2.26 8.96
CA GLN A 396 3.98 2.28 10.36
C GLN A 396 3.59 3.69 10.86
N ILE A 397 4.29 4.72 10.41
CA ILE A 397 3.98 6.12 10.75
C ILE A 397 2.65 6.54 10.14
N ALA A 398 2.40 6.22 8.88
CA ALA A 398 1.14 6.51 8.20
C ALA A 398 -0.04 5.80 8.85
N ASP A 399 0.08 4.50 9.13
CA ASP A 399 -0.96 3.69 9.79
C ASP A 399 -1.37 4.26 11.15
N ASN A 400 -0.38 4.59 12.01
CA ASN A 400 -0.68 5.18 13.31
C ASN A 400 -1.17 6.63 13.23
N GLY A 401 -1.02 7.27 12.07
CA GLY A 401 -1.52 8.60 11.74
C GLY A 401 -2.89 8.61 11.07
N ASN A 402 -3.56 7.47 10.92
CA ASN A 402 -4.82 7.31 10.18
C ASN A 402 -4.71 7.93 8.76
N GLY A 403 -3.58 7.72 8.12
CA GLY A 403 -3.27 8.23 6.79
C GLY A 403 -2.86 7.11 5.85
N MET A 404 -2.36 7.47 4.69
CA MET A 404 -1.85 6.53 3.70
C MET A 404 -0.34 6.68 3.53
N TYR A 405 0.33 5.60 3.17
CA TYR A 405 1.71 5.62 2.70
C TYR A 405 1.75 5.42 1.19
N ALA A 406 2.43 6.30 0.47
CA ALA A 406 2.69 6.19 -0.95
C ALA A 406 4.15 6.48 -1.27
N TYR A 407 4.70 5.79 -2.27
CA TYR A 407 6.03 6.06 -2.79
C TYR A 407 5.92 6.70 -4.17
N ILE A 408 6.49 7.90 -4.32
CA ILE A 408 6.41 8.70 -5.56
C ILE A 408 7.73 8.59 -6.33
N ASP A 409 7.71 7.76 -7.38
CA ASP A 409 8.85 7.53 -8.27
C ASP A 409 8.83 8.39 -9.53
N SER A 410 7.71 9.04 -9.83
CA SER A 410 7.50 9.76 -11.08
C SER A 410 6.44 10.86 -10.94
N VAL A 411 6.45 11.81 -11.89
CA VAL A 411 5.41 12.86 -11.99
C VAL A 411 4.02 12.25 -12.16
N ARG A 412 3.90 11.14 -12.89
CA ARG A 412 2.64 10.42 -13.09
C ARG A 412 2.10 9.83 -11.79
N GLU A 413 2.97 9.20 -10.99
CA GLU A 413 2.62 8.72 -9.66
C GLU A 413 2.23 9.88 -8.74
N GLY A 414 3.01 10.95 -8.76
CA GLY A 414 2.71 12.17 -8.01
C GLY A 414 1.33 12.73 -8.34
N ARG A 415 0.94 12.77 -9.62
CA ARG A 415 -0.40 13.18 -10.04
C ARG A 415 -1.48 12.24 -9.49
N LYS A 416 -1.28 10.92 -9.62
CA LYS A 416 -2.22 9.92 -9.11
C LYS A 416 -2.42 10.06 -7.60
N VAL A 417 -1.33 10.14 -6.84
CA VAL A 417 -1.38 10.23 -5.37
C VAL A 417 -1.95 11.58 -4.93
N MET A 418 -1.39 12.69 -5.43
CA MET A 418 -1.71 14.03 -4.93
C MET A 418 -3.05 14.56 -5.45
N VAL A 419 -3.40 14.25 -6.71
CA VAL A 419 -4.62 14.80 -7.34
C VAL A 419 -5.79 13.82 -7.27
N GLU A 420 -5.57 12.54 -7.56
CA GLU A 420 -6.67 11.57 -7.66
C GLU A 420 -6.98 10.93 -6.29
N GLN A 421 -5.97 10.43 -5.59
CA GLN A 421 -6.16 9.72 -4.32
C GLN A 421 -6.34 10.67 -3.13
N LEU A 422 -5.42 11.63 -2.93
CA LEU A 422 -5.52 12.58 -1.82
C LEU A 422 -6.81 13.40 -1.88
N THR A 423 -7.18 13.92 -3.07
CA THR A 423 -8.41 14.69 -3.23
C THR A 423 -9.66 13.84 -2.94
N GLY A 424 -9.66 12.56 -3.31
CA GLY A 424 -10.74 11.62 -2.97
C GLY A 424 -10.74 11.24 -1.49
N SER A 425 -9.58 10.92 -0.92
CA SER A 425 -9.44 10.50 0.49
C SER A 425 -9.55 11.66 1.49
N LEU A 426 -9.62 12.92 1.02
CA LEU A 426 -9.86 14.07 1.92
C LEU A 426 -11.23 13.98 2.61
N VAL A 427 -12.18 13.23 2.07
CA VAL A 427 -13.52 13.09 2.66
C VAL A 427 -13.68 11.67 3.17
N THR A 428 -13.50 11.46 4.46
CA THR A 428 -13.78 10.18 5.11
C THR A 428 -15.28 9.94 5.11
N ILE A 429 -15.73 8.83 4.52
CA ILE A 429 -17.15 8.44 4.48
C ILE A 429 -17.49 7.34 5.49
N ALA A 430 -16.49 6.61 5.97
CA ALA A 430 -16.62 5.63 7.04
C ALA A 430 -15.28 5.46 7.76
N LYS A 431 -15.31 5.21 9.07
CA LYS A 431 -14.15 4.95 9.95
C LYS A 431 -14.19 3.56 10.52
N ASP A 432 -13.04 3.07 10.99
CA ASP A 432 -12.91 1.77 11.66
C ASP A 432 -13.54 0.63 10.86
N VAL A 433 -13.33 0.63 9.55
CA VAL A 433 -13.96 -0.35 8.66
C VAL A 433 -13.23 -1.68 8.74
N LYS A 434 -13.95 -2.70 9.18
CA LYS A 434 -13.46 -4.07 9.35
C LYS A 434 -14.23 -5.00 8.44
N ILE A 435 -13.50 -5.88 7.77
CA ILE A 435 -14.09 -6.96 6.98
C ILE A 435 -13.94 -8.25 7.78
N GLN A 436 -15.03 -9.00 7.86
CA GLN A 436 -14.99 -10.38 8.32
C GLN A 436 -15.77 -11.25 7.33
N ILE A 437 -15.15 -12.33 6.87
CA ILE A 437 -15.80 -13.31 6.02
C ILE A 437 -15.99 -14.59 6.82
N GLU A 438 -17.23 -15.04 6.90
CA GLU A 438 -17.60 -16.33 7.45
C GLU A 438 -17.78 -17.32 6.31
N PHE A 439 -16.91 -18.32 6.24
CA PHE A 439 -16.95 -19.36 5.20
C PHE A 439 -17.87 -20.52 5.62
N ASN A 440 -18.69 -20.97 4.69
CA ASN A 440 -19.59 -22.10 4.92
C ASN A 440 -18.81 -23.43 4.83
N PRO A 441 -18.64 -24.18 5.94
CA PRO A 441 -17.86 -25.41 5.95
C PRO A 441 -18.55 -26.56 5.17
N ALA A 442 -19.84 -26.44 4.81
CA ALA A 442 -20.51 -27.38 3.94
C ALA A 442 -20.15 -27.20 2.44
N GLN A 443 -19.62 -26.05 2.07
CA GLN A 443 -19.28 -25.70 0.69
C GLN A 443 -17.78 -25.49 0.49
N ILE A 444 -17.06 -24.99 1.50
CA ILE A 444 -15.65 -24.63 1.44
C ILE A 444 -14.84 -25.56 2.35
N GLN A 445 -13.89 -26.25 1.74
CA GLN A 445 -12.94 -27.13 2.43
C GLN A 445 -11.83 -26.33 3.09
N SER A 446 -11.26 -25.39 2.34
CA SER A 446 -10.23 -24.46 2.85
C SER A 446 -10.23 -23.16 2.05
N TYR A 447 -9.69 -22.11 2.66
CA TYR A 447 -9.58 -20.78 2.07
C TYR A 447 -8.24 -20.14 2.42
N ARG A 448 -7.76 -19.24 1.57
CA ARG A 448 -6.55 -18.46 1.77
C ARG A 448 -6.76 -17.01 1.30
N LEU A 449 -6.48 -16.04 2.15
CA LEU A 449 -6.43 -14.63 1.79
C LEU A 449 -5.09 -14.34 1.07
N LEU A 450 -5.12 -13.66 -0.07
CA LEU A 450 -3.95 -13.26 -0.84
C LEU A 450 -3.53 -11.84 -0.42
N GLY A 451 -2.33 -11.72 0.14
CA GLY A 451 -1.88 -10.46 0.70
C GLY A 451 -2.52 -10.14 2.06
N TYR A 452 -2.47 -8.88 2.48
CA TYR A 452 -3.03 -8.41 3.76
C TYR A 452 -2.37 -9.05 5.00
N GLU A 453 -1.18 -9.62 4.88
CA GLU A 453 -0.52 -10.35 5.97
C GLU A 453 -0.30 -9.48 7.21
N ASN A 454 -0.05 -8.18 7.03
CA ASN A 454 0.09 -7.20 8.10
C ASN A 454 -1.24 -6.54 8.54
N ARG A 455 -2.35 -6.88 7.90
CA ARG A 455 -3.70 -6.34 8.16
C ARG A 455 -4.68 -7.37 8.75
N VAL A 456 -4.24 -8.62 8.93
CA VAL A 456 -5.06 -9.67 9.55
C VAL A 456 -5.33 -9.33 11.02
N MET A 457 -6.57 -9.51 11.44
CA MET A 457 -7.06 -9.21 12.78
C MET A 457 -7.58 -10.49 13.45
N ALA A 458 -7.54 -10.54 14.77
CA ALA A 458 -8.24 -11.60 15.50
C ALA A 458 -9.77 -11.47 15.29
N ALA A 459 -10.46 -12.60 15.16
CA ALA A 459 -11.91 -12.61 14.96
C ALA A 459 -12.68 -11.82 16.04
N ALA A 460 -12.18 -11.82 17.29
CA ALA A 460 -12.75 -11.05 18.39
C ALA A 460 -12.61 -9.51 18.21
N ASP A 461 -11.60 -9.04 17.47
CA ASP A 461 -11.38 -7.62 17.22
C ASP A 461 -12.43 -7.03 16.28
N PHE A 462 -13.14 -7.85 15.52
CA PHE A 462 -14.23 -7.41 14.66
C PHE A 462 -15.34 -6.69 15.44
N ASN A 463 -15.68 -7.17 16.62
CA ASN A 463 -16.72 -6.59 17.49
C ASN A 463 -16.17 -5.55 18.48
N ASN A 464 -14.85 -5.28 18.43
CA ASN A 464 -14.21 -4.38 19.37
C ASN A 464 -14.13 -2.96 18.78
N ASP A 465 -15.01 -2.07 19.21
CA ASP A 465 -15.05 -0.67 18.78
C ASP A 465 -13.86 0.19 19.27
N LYS A 466 -13.02 -0.36 20.15
CA LYS A 466 -11.78 0.29 20.60
C LYS A 466 -10.58 -0.08 19.74
N LYS A 467 -10.71 -1.10 18.91
CA LYS A 467 -9.67 -1.53 17.99
C LYS A 467 -9.77 -0.71 16.73
N ASP A 468 -8.74 0.08 16.49
CA ASP A 468 -8.59 0.89 15.28
C ASP A 468 -8.53 0.03 14.03
N ALA A 469 -9.09 0.52 12.94
CA ALA A 469 -9.07 -0.10 11.62
C ALA A 469 -9.14 1.00 10.54
N GLY A 470 -8.88 0.66 9.29
CA GLY A 470 -8.75 1.65 8.22
C GLY A 470 -10.01 2.48 7.94
N GLU A 471 -9.80 3.64 7.32
CA GLU A 471 -10.86 4.53 6.88
C GLU A 471 -11.12 4.40 5.38
N ILE A 472 -12.36 4.64 4.98
CA ILE A 472 -12.75 4.77 3.56
C ILE A 472 -13.02 6.22 3.23
N GLY A 473 -12.27 6.75 2.25
CA GLY A 473 -12.54 8.04 1.62
C GLY A 473 -13.59 7.95 0.52
N ALA A 474 -14.14 9.10 0.14
CA ALA A 474 -15.11 9.19 -0.94
C ALA A 474 -14.54 8.66 -2.26
N GLY A 475 -15.31 7.78 -2.92
CA GLY A 475 -14.90 7.15 -4.18
C GLY A 475 -13.80 6.11 -4.08
N HIS A 476 -13.24 5.87 -2.90
CA HIS A 476 -12.17 4.88 -2.70
C HIS A 476 -12.66 3.47 -3.00
N THR A 477 -11.74 2.61 -3.47
CA THR A 477 -11.99 1.19 -3.73
C THR A 477 -11.01 0.33 -2.96
N VAL A 478 -11.51 -0.77 -2.40
CA VAL A 478 -10.68 -1.80 -1.77
C VAL A 478 -10.97 -3.13 -2.42
N THR A 479 -9.93 -3.88 -2.77
CA THR A 479 -10.02 -5.18 -3.43
C THR A 479 -9.23 -6.22 -2.64
N ALA A 480 -9.90 -7.29 -2.23
CA ALA A 480 -9.28 -8.47 -1.63
C ALA A 480 -9.55 -9.71 -2.49
N LEU A 481 -8.58 -10.61 -2.52
CA LEU A 481 -8.67 -11.87 -3.24
C LEU A 481 -8.52 -13.04 -2.28
N TYR A 482 -9.36 -14.05 -2.46
CA TYR A 482 -9.29 -15.32 -1.76
C TYR A 482 -9.19 -16.49 -2.72
N GLU A 483 -8.30 -17.40 -2.43
CA GLU A 483 -8.24 -18.71 -3.06
C GLU A 483 -9.03 -19.72 -2.21
N LEU A 484 -10.02 -20.35 -2.80
CA LEU A 484 -10.95 -21.25 -2.14
C LEU A 484 -10.82 -22.67 -2.70
N VAL A 485 -10.81 -23.65 -1.82
CA VAL A 485 -10.97 -25.07 -2.16
C VAL A 485 -12.40 -25.43 -1.79
N THR A 486 -13.20 -25.80 -2.77
CA THR A 486 -14.59 -26.23 -2.55
C THR A 486 -14.64 -27.67 -2.10
N VAL A 487 -15.68 -28.03 -1.33
CA VAL A 487 -15.96 -29.43 -0.98
C VAL A 487 -16.39 -30.14 -2.25
N ASP A 488 -15.58 -31.06 -2.75
CA ASP A 488 -15.96 -31.91 -3.87
C ASP A 488 -16.79 -33.11 -3.32
N THR A 489 -18.06 -33.12 -3.67
CA THR A 489 -18.97 -34.22 -3.29
C THR A 489 -18.67 -35.51 -4.02
N ASN A 490 -17.85 -35.48 -5.09
CA ASN A 490 -17.58 -36.61 -5.96
C ASN A 490 -16.18 -37.23 -5.81
N GLU A 491 -15.22 -36.50 -5.23
CA GLU A 491 -13.90 -37.06 -4.95
C GLU A 491 -13.57 -37.00 -3.46
N LYS A 492 -13.31 -38.15 -2.87
CA LYS A 492 -12.56 -38.22 -1.61
C LYS A 492 -11.18 -37.69 -1.88
N SER A 493 -10.96 -36.38 -1.66
CA SER A 493 -9.74 -35.69 -1.91
C SER A 493 -8.57 -36.44 -1.25
N LYS A 494 -7.74 -37.03 -2.07
CA LYS A 494 -6.42 -37.53 -1.70
C LYS A 494 -5.44 -36.35 -1.70
N GLU A 495 -5.65 -35.36 -0.84
CA GLU A 495 -4.51 -34.50 -0.54
C GLU A 495 -3.44 -35.35 0.16
N PRO A 496 -2.16 -35.22 -0.24
CA PRO A 496 -1.09 -35.91 0.44
C PRO A 496 -1.10 -35.45 1.89
N ARG A 497 -1.43 -36.37 2.79
CA ARG A 497 -1.27 -36.14 4.22
C ARG A 497 0.19 -35.83 4.44
N PRO A 498 0.56 -34.77 5.22
CA PRO A 498 1.92 -34.66 5.66
C PRO A 498 2.30 -35.99 6.31
N ASP A 499 3.39 -36.58 5.83
CA ASP A 499 3.92 -37.84 6.34
C ASP A 499 4.54 -37.54 7.71
N VAL A 500 3.66 -37.46 8.72
CA VAL A 500 4.03 -37.19 10.10
C VAL A 500 3.84 -38.46 10.89
N GLU A 501 4.84 -38.82 11.64
CA GLU A 501 4.78 -39.92 12.60
C GLU A 501 3.58 -39.75 13.55
N PRO A 502 2.92 -40.84 13.97
CA PRO A 502 1.78 -40.78 14.90
C PRO A 502 2.15 -40.05 16.19
N LEU A 503 1.36 -39.06 16.58
CA LEU A 503 1.59 -38.29 17.80
C LEU A 503 1.54 -39.21 19.03
N LYS A 504 2.57 -39.15 19.88
CA LYS A 504 2.69 -40.00 21.06
C LYS A 504 1.64 -39.69 22.14
N TYR A 505 1.26 -38.45 22.29
CA TYR A 505 0.42 -37.98 23.42
C TYR A 505 -0.99 -37.57 23.01
N GLN A 506 -1.28 -37.51 21.72
CA GLN A 506 -2.61 -37.24 21.18
C GLN A 506 -2.95 -38.33 20.19
N LYS A 507 -4.20 -38.82 20.26
CA LYS A 507 -4.76 -39.57 19.13
C LYS A 507 -4.64 -38.63 17.94
N ALA A 508 -4.04 -39.10 16.83
CA ALA A 508 -3.99 -38.33 15.61
C ALA A 508 -5.37 -37.69 15.46
N ILE A 509 -5.39 -36.36 15.68
CA ILE A 509 -6.38 -35.54 15.04
C ILE A 509 -5.96 -35.73 13.60
N THR A 510 -6.54 -36.72 12.97
CA THR A 510 -6.59 -36.74 11.55
C THR A 510 -7.04 -35.33 11.22
N ALA A 511 -6.13 -34.50 10.69
CA ALA A 511 -6.49 -33.32 9.93
C ALA A 511 -7.09 -33.85 8.62
N VAL A 512 -8.01 -34.70 8.81
CA VAL A 512 -9.07 -35.02 7.93
C VAL A 512 -9.88 -33.76 7.98
N VAL A 513 -10.15 -33.15 6.90
CA VAL A 513 -11.52 -32.81 6.60
C VAL A 513 -12.40 -33.69 7.53
N ALA A 514 -12.63 -33.19 8.75
CA ALA A 514 -13.63 -33.80 9.57
C ALA A 514 -14.91 -33.48 8.80
N GLU A 515 -15.40 -34.45 8.05
CA GLU A 515 -16.85 -34.48 7.86
C GLU A 515 -17.41 -34.12 9.23
N PRO A 516 -18.19 -33.05 9.35
CA PRO A 516 -18.76 -32.71 10.65
C PRO A 516 -19.30 -34.00 11.21
N LYS A 517 -18.63 -34.53 12.24
CA LYS A 517 -18.93 -35.88 12.79
C LYS A 517 -20.37 -35.96 13.28
N ASP A 518 -21.03 -34.83 13.28
CA ASP A 518 -22.45 -34.68 13.51
C ASP A 518 -23.01 -33.67 12.49
N PRO A 519 -23.74 -34.10 11.45
CA PRO A 519 -24.50 -33.21 10.57
C PRO A 519 -25.48 -32.30 11.34
N LYS A 520 -25.78 -32.62 12.59
CA LYS A 520 -26.56 -31.78 13.49
C LYS A 520 -25.81 -30.57 14.07
N ALA A 521 -24.50 -30.48 13.87
CA ALA A 521 -23.71 -29.33 14.30
C ALA A 521 -23.78 -28.14 13.31
N LEU A 522 -24.25 -28.35 12.08
CA LEU A 522 -24.44 -27.27 11.09
C LEU A 522 -25.86 -26.70 11.23
N THR A 523 -25.95 -25.38 11.04
CA THR A 523 -27.24 -24.68 11.00
C THR A 523 -27.92 -24.89 9.65
N ASP A 524 -29.24 -24.63 9.57
CA ASP A 524 -29.99 -24.68 8.31
C ASP A 524 -29.38 -23.75 7.23
N ALA A 525 -28.73 -22.65 7.64
CA ALA A 525 -28.03 -21.74 6.74
C ALA A 525 -26.90 -22.43 5.97
N ALA A 526 -26.21 -23.42 6.54
CA ALA A 526 -25.15 -24.15 5.85
C ALA A 526 -25.65 -24.94 4.62
N THR A 527 -26.96 -25.26 4.57
CA THR A 527 -27.58 -25.95 3.45
C THR A 527 -28.25 -25.00 2.44
N SER A 528 -28.14 -23.68 2.63
CA SER A 528 -28.77 -22.65 1.78
C SER A 528 -28.16 -22.54 0.38
N GLY A 529 -27.00 -23.18 0.13
CA GLY A 529 -26.17 -23.01 -1.07
C GLY A 529 -25.31 -21.75 -1.04
N GLU A 530 -25.18 -21.10 0.12
CA GLU A 530 -24.25 -19.99 0.31
C GLU A 530 -22.84 -20.52 0.53
N LEU A 531 -21.86 -19.90 -0.17
CA LEU A 531 -20.43 -20.18 0.01
C LEU A 531 -19.89 -19.51 1.26
N LEU A 532 -20.37 -18.30 1.52
CA LEU A 532 -19.86 -17.43 2.59
C LEU A 532 -20.83 -16.28 2.86
N THR A 533 -20.64 -15.63 4.01
CA THR A 533 -21.23 -14.33 4.32
C THR A 533 -20.13 -13.33 4.61
N LEU A 534 -20.09 -12.24 3.85
CA LEU A 534 -19.21 -11.11 4.12
C LEU A 534 -19.91 -10.16 5.09
N LYS A 535 -19.24 -9.83 6.16
CA LYS A 535 -19.68 -8.90 7.21
C LYS A 535 -18.80 -7.65 7.17
N LEU A 536 -19.43 -6.48 7.14
CA LEU A 536 -18.76 -5.19 7.26
C LEU A 536 -19.20 -4.52 8.55
N ARG A 537 -18.23 -4.09 9.34
CA ARG A 537 -18.47 -3.26 10.51
C ARG A 537 -17.75 -1.93 10.31
N TYR A 538 -18.45 -0.83 10.53
CA TYR A 538 -17.93 0.51 10.32
C TYR A 538 -18.59 1.53 11.24
N LYS A 539 -17.96 2.68 11.44
CA LYS A 539 -18.53 3.86 12.08
C LYS A 539 -18.82 4.94 11.04
N GLU A 540 -19.89 5.69 11.27
CA GLU A 540 -20.10 6.94 10.53
C GLU A 540 -18.95 7.92 10.81
N PRO A 541 -18.66 8.89 9.92
CA PRO A 541 -17.54 9.83 10.11
C PRO A 541 -17.52 10.51 11.47
N ASP A 542 -18.69 10.88 12.00
CA ASP A 542 -18.86 11.52 13.32
C ASP A 542 -19.40 10.56 14.38
N GLY A 543 -19.58 9.27 14.01
CA GLY A 543 -20.14 8.23 14.88
C GLY A 543 -19.11 7.66 15.83
N VAL A 544 -19.59 7.21 17.01
CA VAL A 544 -18.81 6.50 18.02
C VAL A 544 -19.17 5.01 18.08
N GLU A 545 -20.37 4.65 17.62
CA GLU A 545 -20.87 3.29 17.58
C GLU A 545 -20.77 2.70 16.17
N SER A 546 -20.35 1.45 16.10
CA SER A 546 -20.24 0.76 14.80
C SER A 546 -21.58 0.16 14.36
N ARG A 547 -21.73 0.06 13.03
CA ARG A 547 -22.84 -0.61 12.35
C ARG A 547 -22.35 -1.86 11.67
N LEU A 548 -23.22 -2.87 11.59
CA LEU A 548 -22.95 -4.12 10.90
C LEU A 548 -23.84 -4.22 9.66
N ILE A 549 -23.24 -4.61 8.53
CA ILE A 549 -23.94 -4.97 7.29
C ILE A 549 -23.42 -6.33 6.84
N GLU A 550 -24.32 -7.18 6.34
CA GLU A 550 -24.02 -8.54 5.91
C GLU A 550 -24.40 -8.75 4.44
N PHE A 551 -23.55 -9.47 3.72
CA PHE A 551 -23.69 -9.78 2.31
C PHE A 551 -23.44 -11.29 2.09
N PRO A 552 -24.49 -12.12 2.00
CA PRO A 552 -24.34 -13.53 1.66
C PRO A 552 -23.98 -13.69 0.18
N LEU A 553 -23.08 -14.63 -0.12
CA LEU A 553 -22.72 -15.01 -1.48
C LEU A 553 -23.12 -16.46 -1.76
N LYS A 554 -23.98 -16.65 -2.74
CA LYS A 554 -24.29 -17.98 -3.29
C LYS A 554 -23.32 -18.32 -4.41
N GLU A 555 -23.13 -19.62 -4.63
CA GLU A 555 -22.21 -20.09 -5.66
C GLU A 555 -22.63 -19.57 -7.05
N GLN A 556 -21.70 -18.91 -7.74
CA GLN A 556 -21.82 -18.42 -9.10
C GLN A 556 -20.49 -18.60 -9.84
N ARG A 557 -19.81 -19.74 -9.63
CA ARG A 557 -18.52 -20.02 -10.25
C ARG A 557 -18.61 -19.90 -11.75
N LYS A 558 -17.79 -19.01 -12.31
CA LYS A 558 -17.61 -18.82 -13.74
C LYS A 558 -16.33 -19.52 -14.21
N GLN A 559 -16.27 -19.86 -15.49
CA GLN A 559 -14.96 -20.13 -16.11
C GLN A 559 -14.12 -18.85 -16.06
N PHE A 560 -12.82 -18.95 -15.83
CA PHE A 560 -11.93 -17.81 -15.71
C PHE A 560 -12.04 -16.82 -16.88
N ASN A 561 -12.06 -17.33 -18.11
CA ASN A 561 -12.17 -16.50 -19.32
C ASN A 561 -13.52 -15.78 -19.48
N SER A 562 -14.55 -16.23 -18.74
CA SER A 562 -15.88 -15.62 -18.71
C SER A 562 -16.07 -14.64 -17.54
N ALA A 563 -15.09 -14.54 -16.66
CA ALA A 563 -15.09 -13.55 -15.59
C ALA A 563 -14.92 -12.12 -16.15
N SER A 564 -15.27 -11.13 -15.34
CA SER A 564 -15.10 -9.72 -15.72
C SER A 564 -13.63 -9.39 -16.02
N LYS A 565 -13.38 -8.41 -16.89
CA LYS A 565 -12.01 -7.97 -17.20
C LYS A 565 -11.27 -7.49 -15.94
N ASP A 566 -11.96 -6.83 -15.05
CA ASP A 566 -11.42 -6.41 -13.75
C ASP A 566 -11.03 -7.59 -12.85
N PHE A 567 -11.80 -8.69 -12.88
CA PHE A 567 -11.45 -9.91 -12.18
C PHE A 567 -10.19 -10.56 -12.75
N GLN A 568 -10.15 -10.72 -14.08
CA GLN A 568 -9.00 -11.30 -14.78
C GLN A 568 -7.73 -10.47 -14.54
N PHE A 569 -7.85 -9.13 -14.57
CA PHE A 569 -6.71 -8.24 -14.34
C PHE A 569 -6.22 -8.32 -12.88
N ALA A 570 -7.12 -8.29 -11.89
CA ALA A 570 -6.76 -8.44 -10.48
C ALA A 570 -6.06 -9.79 -10.21
N ALA A 571 -6.54 -10.87 -10.83
CA ALA A 571 -5.91 -12.17 -10.76
C ALA A 571 -4.50 -12.18 -11.37
N ALA A 572 -4.29 -11.50 -12.52
CA ALA A 572 -2.97 -11.38 -13.13
C ALA A 572 -2.00 -10.60 -12.24
N VAL A 573 -2.45 -9.51 -11.60
CA VAL A 573 -1.63 -8.72 -10.67
C VAL A 573 -1.23 -9.55 -9.46
N ALA A 574 -2.17 -10.26 -8.84
CA ALA A 574 -1.88 -11.12 -7.69
C ALA A 574 -0.92 -12.27 -8.05
N SER A 575 -1.14 -12.88 -9.21
CA SER A 575 -0.25 -13.93 -9.75
C SER A 575 1.18 -13.41 -9.94
N PHE A 576 1.34 -12.20 -10.50
CA PHE A 576 2.65 -11.56 -10.66
C PHE A 576 3.32 -11.30 -9.30
N GLY A 577 2.56 -10.79 -8.32
CA GLY A 577 3.06 -10.60 -6.97
C GLY A 577 3.57 -11.90 -6.34
N MET A 578 2.82 -13.00 -6.48
CA MET A 578 3.25 -14.32 -6.01
C MET A 578 4.54 -14.81 -6.71
N ILE A 579 4.68 -14.55 -8.01
CA ILE A 579 5.90 -14.90 -8.77
C ILE A 579 7.10 -14.08 -8.25
N LEU A 580 6.96 -12.76 -8.13
CA LEU A 580 8.02 -11.86 -7.64
C LEU A 580 8.47 -12.20 -6.22
N ARG A 581 7.52 -12.57 -5.36
CA ARG A 581 7.75 -12.96 -3.97
C ARG A 581 8.41 -14.35 -3.86
N GLY A 582 8.30 -15.18 -4.88
CA GLY A 582 8.71 -16.59 -4.84
C GLY A 582 7.76 -17.45 -4.00
N SER A 583 6.47 -17.12 -4.00
CA SER A 583 5.43 -17.79 -3.23
C SER A 583 5.35 -19.29 -3.52
N GLN A 584 5.21 -20.09 -2.46
CA GLN A 584 4.92 -21.53 -2.60
C GLN A 584 3.51 -21.80 -3.16
N HIS A 585 2.62 -20.82 -3.09
CA HIS A 585 1.23 -20.93 -3.55
C HIS A 585 1.01 -20.42 -4.97
N ARG A 586 2.07 -20.07 -5.71
CA ARG A 586 1.97 -19.56 -7.08
C ARG A 586 1.43 -20.58 -8.10
N GLY A 587 1.40 -21.87 -7.73
CA GLY A 587 0.91 -22.95 -8.59
C GLY A 587 1.60 -22.96 -9.96
N SER A 588 0.81 -22.99 -11.04
CA SER A 588 1.27 -22.97 -12.43
C SER A 588 1.56 -21.56 -12.98
N SER A 589 1.50 -20.52 -12.17
CA SER A 589 1.76 -19.13 -12.58
C SER A 589 3.14 -18.97 -13.20
N ASN A 590 3.19 -18.25 -14.32
CA ASN A 590 4.43 -17.81 -14.96
C ASN A 590 4.23 -16.43 -15.59
N ALA A 591 5.33 -15.70 -15.81
CA ALA A 591 5.28 -14.32 -16.30
C ALA A 591 4.60 -14.18 -17.68
N SER A 592 4.80 -15.13 -18.58
CA SER A 592 4.19 -15.09 -19.91
C SER A 592 2.67 -15.20 -19.84
N ALA A 593 2.13 -16.15 -19.05
CA ALA A 593 0.69 -16.30 -18.84
C ALA A 593 0.09 -15.07 -18.15
N VAL A 594 0.78 -14.50 -17.17
CA VAL A 594 0.36 -13.25 -16.51
C VAL A 594 0.27 -12.11 -17.52
N ALA A 595 1.28 -11.93 -18.38
CA ALA A 595 1.28 -10.89 -19.40
C ALA A 595 0.14 -11.06 -20.41
N GLU A 596 -0.18 -12.30 -20.80
CA GLU A 596 -1.29 -12.61 -21.69
C GLU A 596 -2.65 -12.29 -21.05
N ILE A 597 -2.90 -12.76 -19.84
CA ILE A 597 -4.13 -12.49 -19.08
C ILE A 597 -4.31 -10.98 -18.91
N ALA A 598 -3.28 -10.28 -18.45
CA ALA A 598 -3.34 -8.84 -18.20
C ALA A 598 -3.59 -8.06 -19.50
N ALA A 599 -2.91 -8.40 -20.60
CA ALA A 599 -3.12 -7.76 -21.90
C ALA A 599 -4.54 -7.98 -22.44
N GLY A 600 -5.12 -9.17 -22.21
CA GLY A 600 -6.52 -9.47 -22.55
C GLY A 600 -7.55 -8.78 -21.65
N ALA A 601 -7.12 -8.19 -20.54
CA ALA A 601 -7.96 -7.64 -19.49
C ALA A 601 -7.73 -6.13 -19.20
N LEU A 602 -7.15 -5.39 -20.14
CA LEU A 602 -6.85 -3.96 -19.97
C LEU A 602 -8.10 -3.12 -19.66
N GLY A 603 -9.25 -3.43 -20.30
CA GLY A 603 -10.47 -2.64 -20.14
C GLY A 603 -10.29 -1.18 -20.57
N GLU A 604 -10.97 -0.26 -19.89
CA GLU A 604 -10.75 1.18 -20.03
C GLU A 604 -9.52 1.57 -19.19
N ASP A 605 -8.40 1.77 -19.86
CA ASP A 605 -7.12 2.15 -19.24
C ASP A 605 -6.76 3.60 -19.59
N ALA A 606 -7.62 4.54 -19.20
CA ALA A 606 -7.49 5.96 -19.53
C ALA A 606 -6.13 6.55 -19.14
N ASN A 607 -5.56 6.08 -18.04
CA ASN A 607 -4.26 6.52 -17.53
C ASN A 607 -3.10 5.63 -18.01
N GLY A 608 -3.36 4.55 -18.77
CA GLY A 608 -2.34 3.61 -19.27
C GLY A 608 -1.61 2.83 -18.17
N LEU A 609 -2.17 2.73 -16.96
CA LEU A 609 -1.55 2.04 -15.82
C LEU A 609 -1.53 0.52 -16.01
N ARG A 610 -2.61 -0.04 -16.58
CA ARG A 610 -2.70 -1.48 -16.84
C ARG A 610 -1.77 -1.90 -17.97
N ALA A 611 -1.63 -1.06 -19.00
CA ALA A 611 -0.67 -1.29 -20.08
C ALA A 611 0.78 -1.25 -19.56
N GLU A 612 1.10 -0.29 -18.67
CA GLU A 612 2.39 -0.23 -17.99
C GLU A 612 2.68 -1.52 -17.20
N PHE A 613 1.68 -2.05 -16.48
CA PHE A 613 1.82 -3.31 -15.76
C PHE A 613 2.23 -4.46 -16.69
N VAL A 614 1.59 -4.59 -17.86
CA VAL A 614 1.96 -5.61 -18.85
C VAL A 614 3.43 -5.45 -19.29
N ASP A 615 3.88 -4.22 -19.49
CA ASP A 615 5.28 -3.95 -19.85
C ASP A 615 6.25 -4.29 -18.71
N LEU A 616 5.87 -4.05 -17.46
CA LEU A 616 6.67 -4.44 -16.29
C LEU A 616 6.78 -5.96 -16.14
N VAL A 617 5.70 -6.70 -16.37
CA VAL A 617 5.73 -8.18 -16.38
C VAL A 617 6.69 -8.69 -17.44
N ARG A 618 6.64 -8.13 -18.66
CA ARG A 618 7.56 -8.50 -19.76
C ARG A 618 9.03 -8.12 -19.47
N ARG A 619 9.27 -7.05 -18.72
CA ARG A 619 10.62 -6.68 -18.25
C ARG A 619 11.13 -7.70 -17.23
N ALA A 620 10.29 -8.09 -16.28
CA ALA A 620 10.63 -9.11 -15.29
C ALA A 620 10.94 -10.47 -15.94
N GLU A 621 10.19 -10.87 -16.97
CA GLU A 621 10.47 -12.07 -17.76
C GLU A 621 11.86 -12.02 -18.39
N LYS A 622 12.25 -10.87 -18.97
CA LYS A 622 13.61 -10.68 -19.53
C LYS A 622 14.72 -10.71 -18.48
N LEU A 623 14.41 -10.37 -17.23
CA LEU A 623 15.33 -10.47 -16.09
C LEU A 623 15.44 -11.90 -15.52
N GLY A 624 14.74 -12.87 -16.10
CA GLY A 624 14.86 -14.30 -15.78
C GLY A 624 13.75 -14.86 -14.88
N ILE A 625 12.70 -14.11 -14.60
CA ILE A 625 11.48 -14.66 -13.97
C ILE A 625 10.76 -15.57 -14.98
N LYS A 626 10.50 -16.79 -14.54
CA LYS A 626 9.79 -17.81 -15.33
C LYS A 626 8.37 -17.98 -14.80
#